data_bebb7b197309261510a86d184f4b8097
#
_entry.id   bebb7b197309261510a86d184f4b8097
#
_cell.length_a   1.000
_cell.length_b   1.000
_cell.length_c   1.000
_cell.angle_alpha   90.00
_cell.angle_beta   90.00
_cell.angle_gamma   90.00
#
_symmetry.space_group_name_H-M   'P 1'
#
loop_
_entity.id
_entity.type
_entity.pdbx_description
1 polymer ?
#
loop_
_entity_poly.entity_id
_entity_poly.type
_entity_poly.pdbx_seq_one_letter_code
_entity_poly.pdbx_strand_id
1 'polypeptide(L)'
;MSKKSSVEKNEARKALVKRFAAKRKALLEIANNDALEMEERFEARLKLAELPRNSSATRIRNRCGMTGRPRAYYRKLRMSRIALRDLASKGQIPGMVKSSW
;
A
#
# COMPACT_ATOMS: atom_id res chain seq x y z
N MET A 1 6.53 -15.78 -10.84
CA MET A 1 6.58 -15.35 -9.43
C MET A 1 7.43 -14.11 -9.28
N SER A 2 7.10 -13.25 -8.32
CA SER A 2 7.92 -12.08 -8.03
C SER A 2 9.14 -12.49 -7.19
N LYS A 3 10.19 -11.67 -7.28
CA LYS A 3 11.38 -11.87 -6.46
C LYS A 3 11.07 -11.62 -4.99
N LYS A 4 11.66 -12.41 -4.12
CA LYS A 4 11.55 -12.24 -2.67
C LYS A 4 11.99 -10.85 -2.21
N SER A 5 13.05 -10.31 -2.82
CA SER A 5 13.53 -8.96 -2.53
C SER A 5 12.48 -7.88 -2.78
N SER A 6 11.67 -8.02 -3.83
CA SER A 6 10.59 -7.08 -4.13
C SER A 6 9.49 -7.10 -3.07
N VAL A 7 9.13 -8.29 -2.60
CA VAL A 7 8.15 -8.47 -1.53
C VAL A 7 8.67 -7.86 -0.22
N GLU A 8 9.93 -8.14 0.13
CA GLU A 8 10.56 -7.60 1.35
C GLU A 8 10.67 -6.08 1.33
N LYS A 9 11.01 -5.49 0.18
CA LYS A 9 11.04 -4.02 0.02
C LYS A 9 9.65 -3.42 0.25
N ASN A 10 8.61 -4.06 -0.26
CA ASN A 10 7.25 -3.60 -0.06
C ASN A 10 6.83 -3.67 1.42
N GLU A 11 7.20 -4.73 2.13
CA GLU A 11 6.96 -4.86 3.57
C GLU A 11 7.71 -3.80 4.38
N ALA A 12 8.96 -3.50 4.02
CA ALA A 12 9.74 -2.43 4.63
C ALA A 12 9.07 -1.06 4.44
N ARG A 13 8.52 -0.80 3.24
CA ARG A 13 7.76 0.44 2.96
C ARG A 13 6.51 0.53 3.82
N LYS A 14 5.78 -0.57 3.98
CA LYS A 14 4.59 -0.61 4.86
C LYS A 14 4.94 -0.27 6.30
N ALA A 15 6.04 -0.79 6.81
CA ALA A 15 6.53 -0.50 8.16
C ALA A 15 6.87 0.98 8.32
N LEU A 16 7.57 1.58 7.34
CA LEU A 16 7.91 3.01 7.36
C LEU A 16 6.67 3.90 7.26
N VAL A 17 5.71 3.54 6.41
CA VAL A 17 4.45 4.28 6.28
C VAL A 17 3.70 4.29 7.61
N LYS A 18 3.60 3.16 8.27
CA LYS A 18 2.95 3.05 9.58
C LYS A 18 3.66 3.90 10.64
N ARG A 19 5.00 3.86 10.65
CA ARG A 19 5.81 4.61 11.61
C ARG A 19 5.65 6.13 11.45
N PHE A 20 5.60 6.63 10.22
CA PHE A 20 5.54 8.07 9.93
C PHE A 20 4.13 8.58 9.63
N ALA A 21 3.09 7.76 9.73
CA ALA A 21 1.72 8.13 9.38
C ALA A 21 1.21 9.33 10.15
N ALA A 22 1.36 9.32 11.48
CA ALA A 22 0.89 10.42 12.34
C ALA A 22 1.63 11.72 12.04
N LYS A 23 2.95 11.66 11.87
CA LYS A 23 3.80 12.82 11.57
C LYS A 23 3.44 13.43 10.22
N ARG A 24 3.26 12.60 9.17
CA ARG A 24 2.83 13.07 7.86
C ARG A 24 1.46 13.72 7.91
N LYS A 25 0.51 13.11 8.62
CA LYS A 25 -0.85 13.64 8.75
C LYS A 25 -0.83 15.03 9.39
N ALA A 26 -0.10 15.20 10.49
CA ALA A 26 0.01 16.49 11.17
C ALA A 26 0.61 17.56 10.27
N LEU A 27 1.70 17.24 9.54
CA LEU A 27 2.34 18.18 8.62
C LEU A 27 1.46 18.53 7.42
N LEU A 28 0.71 17.56 6.89
CA LEU A 28 -0.23 17.80 5.78
C LEU A 28 -1.39 18.70 6.20
N GLU A 29 -1.91 18.54 7.41
CA GLU A 29 -2.96 19.41 7.95
C GLU A 29 -2.48 20.84 8.06
N ILE A 30 -1.25 21.06 8.51
CA ILE A 30 -0.64 22.40 8.57
C ILE A 30 -0.43 22.96 7.17
N ALA A 31 0.11 22.16 6.24
CA ALA A 31 0.41 22.59 4.88
C ALA A 31 -0.86 22.95 4.08
N ASN A 32 -1.98 22.28 4.34
CA ASN A 32 -3.24 22.48 3.63
C ASN A 32 -4.21 23.42 4.35
N ASN A 33 -3.84 23.97 5.50
CA ASN A 33 -4.69 24.87 6.26
C ASN A 33 -4.56 26.32 5.73
N ASP A 34 -5.59 26.79 5.05
CA ASP A 34 -5.63 28.14 4.45
C ASP A 34 -5.67 29.28 5.48
N ALA A 35 -6.02 28.99 6.73
CA ALA A 35 -6.07 29.97 7.80
C ALA A 35 -4.68 30.35 8.35
N LEU A 36 -3.66 29.52 8.06
CA LEU A 36 -2.30 29.77 8.51
C LEU A 36 -1.52 30.64 7.50
N GLU A 37 -0.47 31.33 8.00
CA GLU A 37 0.41 32.12 7.17
C GLU A 37 1.17 31.24 6.17
N MET A 38 1.53 31.82 5.02
CA MET A 38 2.25 31.13 3.97
C MET A 38 3.61 30.59 4.45
N GLU A 39 4.29 31.30 5.35
CA GLU A 39 5.58 30.88 5.90
C GLU A 39 5.47 29.57 6.71
N GLU A 40 4.46 29.45 7.57
CA GLU A 40 4.21 28.24 8.35
C GLU A 40 3.86 27.05 7.46
N ARG A 41 3.04 27.28 6.45
CA ARG A 41 2.67 26.26 5.47
C ARG A 41 3.87 25.79 4.67
N PHE A 42 4.75 26.71 4.29
CA PHE A 42 5.97 26.40 3.55
C PHE A 42 6.96 25.59 4.40
N GLU A 43 7.14 25.94 5.68
CA GLU A 43 7.96 25.16 6.60
C GLU A 43 7.44 23.72 6.76
N ALA A 44 6.13 23.55 6.87
CA ALA A 44 5.52 22.22 6.95
C ALA A 44 5.80 21.39 5.70
N ARG A 45 5.76 22.01 4.52
CA ARG A 45 6.09 21.35 3.26
C ARG A 45 7.57 20.95 3.17
N LEU A 46 8.46 21.79 3.67
CA LEU A 46 9.89 21.47 3.76
C LEU A 46 10.13 20.26 4.68
N LYS A 47 9.47 20.22 5.84
CA LYS A 47 9.57 19.09 6.76
C LYS A 47 9.02 17.80 6.14
N LEU A 48 7.93 17.88 5.36
CA LEU A 48 7.42 16.75 4.62
C LEU A 48 8.43 16.21 3.60
N ALA A 49 9.14 17.10 2.92
CA ALA A 49 10.17 16.73 1.95
C ALA A 49 11.37 16.04 2.61
N GLU A 50 11.67 16.36 3.87
CA GLU A 50 12.77 15.76 4.62
C GLU A 50 12.44 14.32 5.10
N LEU A 51 11.17 13.94 5.14
CA LEU A 51 10.77 12.58 5.55
C LEU A 51 11.27 11.55 4.53
N PRO A 52 11.56 10.29 4.98
CA PRO A 52 11.98 9.25 4.05
C PRO A 52 10.98 9.05 2.92
N ARG A 53 11.46 8.95 1.69
CA ARG A 53 10.60 8.77 0.51
C ARG A 53 9.73 7.51 0.61
N ASN A 54 10.30 6.43 1.16
CA ASN A 54 9.59 5.16 1.35
C ASN A 54 8.55 5.20 2.47
N SER A 55 8.43 6.31 3.20
CA SER A 55 7.36 6.50 4.18
C SER A 55 6.06 7.00 3.55
N SER A 56 6.03 7.27 2.24
CA SER A 56 4.83 7.66 1.52
C SER A 56 3.93 6.47 1.22
N ALA A 57 2.65 6.57 1.58
CA ALA A 57 1.66 5.53 1.34
C ALA A 57 1.46 5.21 -0.15
N THR A 58 1.73 6.18 -1.03
CA THR A 58 1.60 5.99 -2.48
C THR A 58 2.60 5.00 -3.05
N ARG A 59 3.68 4.71 -2.34
CA ARG A 59 4.73 3.78 -2.76
C ARG A 59 4.44 2.33 -2.40
N ILE A 60 3.45 2.10 -1.54
CA ILE A 60 3.02 0.74 -1.20
C ILE A 60 2.27 0.14 -2.38
N ARG A 61 2.61 -1.10 -2.71
CA ARG A 61 1.93 -1.86 -3.76
C ARG A 61 1.24 -3.07 -3.16
N ASN A 62 -0.02 -3.28 -3.52
CA ASN A 62 -0.72 -4.50 -3.17
C ASN A 62 -0.11 -5.68 -3.94
N ARG A 63 0.28 -6.73 -3.23
CA ARG A 63 0.88 -7.93 -3.81
C ARG A 63 0.15 -9.17 -3.33
N CYS A 64 0.06 -10.17 -4.20
CA CYS A 64 -0.54 -11.44 -3.85
C CYS A 64 0.12 -12.03 -2.61
N GLY A 65 -0.69 -12.44 -1.62
CA GLY A 65 -0.18 -13.05 -0.40
C GLY A 65 0.48 -14.41 -0.62
N MET A 66 0.17 -15.08 -1.74
CA MET A 66 0.71 -16.40 -2.07
C MET A 66 1.95 -16.34 -2.95
N THR A 67 1.94 -15.49 -3.99
CA THR A 67 3.00 -15.44 -5.00
C THR A 67 3.79 -14.14 -5.03
N GLY A 68 3.25 -13.08 -4.44
CA GLY A 68 3.86 -11.75 -4.46
C GLY A 68 3.60 -10.97 -5.75
N ARG A 69 2.75 -11.45 -6.64
CA ARG A 69 2.43 -10.78 -7.91
C ARG A 69 1.79 -9.40 -7.65
N PRO A 70 2.32 -8.29 -8.25
CA PRO A 70 1.79 -6.94 -8.01
C PRO A 70 0.59 -6.57 -8.88
N ARG A 71 0.29 -7.35 -9.91
CA ARG A 71 -0.80 -7.10 -10.86
C ARG A 71 -1.89 -8.14 -10.72
N ALA A 72 -3.09 -7.80 -11.21
CA ALA A 72 -4.26 -8.68 -11.15
C ALA A 72 -4.57 -9.14 -9.72
N TYR A 73 -4.56 -8.19 -8.79
CA TYR A 73 -4.77 -8.42 -7.36
C TYR A 73 -6.20 -8.14 -6.96
N TYR A 74 -6.83 -9.09 -6.26
CA TYR A 74 -8.17 -8.91 -5.69
C TYR A 74 -8.05 -8.49 -4.22
N ARG A 75 -8.41 -7.25 -3.93
CA ARG A 75 -8.30 -6.68 -2.57
C ARG A 75 -9.08 -7.47 -1.53
N LYS A 76 -10.26 -7.94 -1.87
CA LYS A 76 -11.13 -8.70 -0.96
C LYS A 76 -10.46 -9.98 -0.46
N LEU A 77 -9.76 -10.68 -1.34
CA LEU A 77 -9.14 -11.97 -1.05
C LEU A 77 -7.62 -11.89 -0.85
N ARG A 78 -7.04 -10.73 -1.12
CA ARG A 78 -5.59 -10.47 -1.00
C ARG A 78 -4.74 -11.44 -1.79
N MET A 79 -5.19 -11.81 -2.97
CA MET A 79 -4.47 -12.73 -3.85
C MET A 79 -4.63 -12.35 -5.31
N SER A 80 -3.71 -12.82 -6.16
CA SER A 80 -3.77 -12.59 -7.60
C SER A 80 -4.85 -13.46 -8.26
N ARG A 81 -5.24 -13.12 -9.49
CA ARG A 81 -6.20 -13.91 -10.27
C ARG A 81 -5.75 -15.36 -10.45
N ILE A 82 -4.44 -15.61 -10.59
CA ILE A 82 -3.87 -16.95 -10.78
C ILE A 82 -4.02 -17.77 -9.49
N ALA A 83 -3.60 -17.21 -8.34
CA ALA A 83 -3.73 -17.87 -7.05
C ALA A 83 -5.22 -18.09 -6.68
N LEU A 84 -6.07 -17.11 -6.98
CA LEU A 84 -7.51 -17.22 -6.77
C LEU A 84 -8.10 -18.41 -7.51
N ARG A 85 -7.78 -18.55 -8.80
CA ARG A 85 -8.28 -19.63 -9.63
C ARG A 85 -7.82 -20.99 -9.13
N ASP A 86 -6.52 -21.11 -8.80
CA ASP A 86 -5.96 -22.36 -8.28
C ASP A 86 -6.61 -22.80 -6.96
N LEU A 87 -6.72 -21.90 -6.00
CA LEU A 87 -7.32 -22.21 -4.70
C LEU A 87 -8.83 -22.47 -4.79
N ALA A 88 -9.53 -21.71 -5.64
CA ALA A 88 -10.95 -21.92 -5.86
C ALA A 88 -11.23 -23.27 -6.53
N SER A 89 -10.39 -23.68 -7.50
CA SER A 89 -10.49 -24.98 -8.16
C SER A 89 -10.27 -26.14 -7.19
N LYS A 90 -9.47 -25.93 -6.14
CA LYS A 90 -9.22 -26.90 -5.08
C LYS A 90 -10.27 -26.87 -3.97
N GLY A 91 -11.29 -25.99 -4.08
CA GLY A 91 -12.33 -25.84 -3.08
C GLY A 91 -11.90 -25.21 -1.77
N GLN A 92 -10.76 -24.47 -1.77
CA GLN A 92 -10.21 -23.87 -0.56
C GLN A 92 -10.76 -22.47 -0.27
N ILE A 93 -11.54 -21.89 -1.19
CA ILE A 93 -12.17 -20.59 -1.00
C ILE A 93 -13.69 -20.81 -0.83
N PRO A 94 -14.24 -20.57 0.38
CA PRO A 94 -15.67 -20.78 0.63
C PRO A 94 -16.53 -19.79 -0.16
N GLY A 95 -17.66 -20.28 -0.67
CA GLY A 95 -18.62 -19.46 -1.42
C GLY A 95 -18.24 -19.13 -2.85
N MET A 96 -17.13 -19.64 -3.34
CA MET A 96 -16.66 -19.39 -4.70
C MET A 96 -17.27 -20.41 -5.68
N VAL A 97 -17.93 -19.89 -6.72
CA VAL A 97 -18.58 -20.71 -7.75
C VAL A 97 -18.12 -20.20 -9.13
N LYS A 98 -17.90 -21.13 -10.07
CA LYS A 98 -17.62 -20.74 -11.46
C LYS A 98 -18.81 -20.02 -12.07
N SER A 99 -18.56 -18.91 -12.75
CA SER A 99 -19.62 -18.17 -13.47
C SER A 99 -19.92 -18.74 -14.87
N SER A 100 -18.99 -19.55 -15.37
CA SER A 100 -19.18 -20.26 -16.66
C SER A 100 -19.81 -21.65 -16.44
N TRP A 101 -20.68 -22.04 -17.37
CA TRP A 101 -21.34 -23.35 -17.37
C TRP A 101 -21.21 -24.05 -18.73
#